data_41aebcbb3a21cdfe139af86bdcef5460
#
_entry.id   41aebcbb3a21cdfe139af86bdcef5460
#
_cell.length_a   1.000
_cell.length_b   1.000
_cell.length_c   1.000
_cell.angle_alpha   90.00
_cell.angle_beta   90.00
_cell.angle_gamma   90.00
#
_symmetry.space_group_name_H-M   'P 1'
#
loop_
_entity.id
_entity.type
_entity.pdbx_description
1 polymer ?
#
loop_
_entity_poly.entity_id
_entity_poly.type
_entity_poly.pdbx_seq_one_letter_code
_entity_poly.pdbx_strand_id
1 'polypeptide(L)'
;MKRYLFIVLAGCCLAAGCRKIELVNPTEYEVLPFGEDPDADPIGMYLLNEGNMGSNKADIDYLDYRTAVYARGIYAEKNPNVVKELGDVGNDIQVYDGRLFAVINCSHKVEVMDAYTARRITQIDIPNCRYIRFKGKYAYVSAYVGPVAMDPNAQKGAVFKVDRHL
;
A
#
# COMPACT_ATOMS: atom_id res chain seq x y z
N MET A 1 -12.62 -46.56 20.86
CA MET A 1 -11.82 -45.37 21.10
C MET A 1 -10.70 -45.11 20.07
N LYS A 2 -9.90 -46.10 19.65
CA LYS A 2 -8.83 -45.91 18.66
C LYS A 2 -9.30 -45.43 17.26
N ARG A 3 -10.46 -45.82 16.79
CA ARG A 3 -11.02 -45.38 15.48
C ARG A 3 -11.40 -43.91 15.44
N TYR A 4 -11.94 -43.36 16.52
CA TYR A 4 -12.28 -41.93 16.59
C TYR A 4 -11.08 -41.03 16.71
N LEU A 5 -10.00 -41.52 17.33
CA LEU A 5 -8.72 -40.77 17.40
C LEU A 5 -8.11 -40.54 16.02
N PHE A 6 -8.18 -41.54 15.11
CA PHE A 6 -7.70 -41.41 13.74
C PHE A 6 -8.53 -40.44 12.92
N ILE A 7 -9.85 -40.39 13.09
CA ILE A 7 -10.73 -39.45 12.39
C ILE A 7 -10.45 -38.01 12.84
N VAL A 8 -10.26 -37.79 14.13
CA VAL A 8 -9.92 -36.46 14.66
C VAL A 8 -8.53 -36.00 14.18
N LEU A 9 -7.54 -36.88 14.14
CA LEU A 9 -6.20 -36.57 13.67
C LEU A 9 -6.19 -36.23 12.14
N ALA A 10 -6.95 -37.00 11.33
CA ALA A 10 -7.11 -36.73 9.91
C ALA A 10 -7.85 -35.38 9.65
N GLY A 11 -8.86 -35.06 10.46
CA GLY A 11 -9.56 -33.79 10.41
C GLY A 11 -8.68 -32.58 10.73
N CYS A 12 -7.77 -32.70 11.72
CA CYS A 12 -6.81 -31.65 12.04
C CYS A 12 -5.78 -31.42 10.92
N CYS A 13 -5.36 -32.46 10.20
CA CYS A 13 -4.43 -32.32 9.07
C CYS A 13 -5.07 -31.64 7.86
N LEU A 14 -6.40 -31.76 7.67
CA LEU A 14 -7.12 -31.08 6.60
C LEU A 14 -7.39 -29.60 6.91
N ALA A 15 -7.39 -29.21 8.19
CA ALA A 15 -7.53 -27.83 8.64
C ALA A 15 -6.21 -27.02 8.57
N ALA A 16 -5.06 -27.70 8.39
CA ALA A 16 -3.81 -27.04 8.04
C ALA A 16 -3.84 -26.60 6.57
N GLY A 17 -4.78 -25.71 6.23
CA GLY A 17 -4.89 -25.09 4.92
C GLY A 17 -3.56 -24.48 4.55
N CYS A 18 -2.97 -24.89 3.43
CA CYS A 18 -1.82 -24.26 2.84
C CYS A 18 -2.10 -22.76 2.72
N ARG A 19 -1.55 -21.97 3.62
CA ARG A 19 -1.45 -20.53 3.43
C ARG A 19 -0.62 -20.39 2.15
N LYS A 20 -1.22 -19.95 1.05
CA LYS A 20 -0.47 -19.58 -0.14
C LYS A 20 0.59 -18.59 0.32
N ILE A 21 1.85 -18.98 0.28
CA ILE A 21 2.95 -18.03 0.44
C ILE A 21 2.86 -17.18 -0.83
N GLU A 22 2.23 -16.02 -0.71
CA GLU A 22 2.26 -15.04 -1.80
C GLU A 22 3.70 -14.60 -1.94
N LEU A 23 4.32 -15.01 -3.05
CA LEU A 23 5.67 -14.60 -3.38
C LEU A 23 5.66 -13.08 -3.60
N VAL A 24 6.31 -12.36 -2.71
CA VAL A 24 6.60 -10.95 -2.92
C VAL A 24 7.61 -10.87 -4.05
N ASN A 25 7.29 -10.12 -5.09
CA ASN A 25 8.23 -9.89 -6.17
C ASN A 25 9.44 -9.12 -5.64
N PRO A 26 10.68 -9.54 -5.96
CA PRO A 26 11.85 -8.76 -5.60
C PRO A 26 11.83 -7.41 -6.31
N THR A 27 12.46 -6.40 -5.71
CA THR A 27 12.64 -5.09 -6.37
C THR A 27 13.50 -5.26 -7.61
N GLU A 28 13.05 -4.69 -8.72
CA GLU A 28 13.77 -4.68 -10.00
C GLU A 28 14.34 -3.28 -10.25
N TYR A 29 15.56 -3.22 -10.78
CA TYR A 29 16.26 -1.96 -11.08
C TYR A 29 16.58 -1.88 -12.58
N GLU A 30 16.29 -0.71 -13.17
CA GLU A 30 16.58 -0.42 -14.58
C GLU A 30 17.19 0.98 -14.70
N VAL A 31 18.25 1.13 -15.50
CA VAL A 31 18.80 2.45 -15.84
C VAL A 31 18.11 2.96 -17.09
N LEU A 32 17.47 4.11 -16.99
CA LEU A 32 16.73 4.71 -18.09
C LEU A 32 17.65 5.52 -19.03
N PRO A 33 17.31 5.63 -20.34
CA PRO A 33 18.21 6.18 -21.36
C PRO A 33 18.30 7.72 -21.37
N PHE A 34 17.57 8.45 -20.51
CA PHE A 34 17.63 9.91 -20.48
C PHE A 34 18.87 10.47 -19.77
N GLY A 35 19.65 9.60 -19.11
CA GLY A 35 20.89 9.97 -18.44
C GLY A 35 20.71 10.49 -17.01
N GLU A 36 21.83 10.61 -16.32
CA GLU A 36 21.91 11.12 -14.95
C GLU A 36 21.84 12.65 -14.93
N ASP A 37 21.16 13.20 -13.93
CA ASP A 37 21.14 14.63 -13.62
C ASP A 37 21.43 14.84 -12.12
N PRO A 38 22.72 14.97 -11.73
CA PRO A 38 23.11 15.12 -10.32
C PRO A 38 22.49 16.33 -9.60
N ASP A 39 22.09 17.34 -10.37
CA ASP A 39 21.51 18.58 -9.86
C ASP A 39 19.97 18.60 -9.93
N ALA A 40 19.34 17.45 -10.26
CA ALA A 40 17.88 17.35 -10.41
C ALA A 40 17.12 17.83 -9.16
N ASP A 41 16.16 18.72 -9.39
CA ASP A 41 15.18 19.19 -8.40
C ASP A 41 13.79 19.29 -9.06
N PRO A 42 12.85 18.42 -8.70
CA PRO A 42 12.92 17.40 -7.65
C PRO A 42 13.90 16.25 -7.95
N ILE A 43 14.38 15.60 -6.89
CA ILE A 43 15.37 14.51 -6.98
C ILE A 43 14.84 13.22 -7.61
N GLY A 44 13.53 13.06 -7.69
CA GLY A 44 12.87 11.87 -8.22
C GLY A 44 11.36 11.92 -8.06
N MET A 45 10.70 10.82 -8.42
CA MET A 45 9.26 10.67 -8.26
C MET A 45 8.86 9.28 -7.82
N TYR A 46 7.76 9.19 -7.08
CA TYR A 46 7.09 7.97 -6.73
C TYR A 46 5.92 7.68 -7.68
N LEU A 47 5.75 6.41 -8.05
CA LEU A 47 4.59 5.92 -8.77
C LEU A 47 3.89 4.87 -7.92
N LEU A 48 2.56 4.96 -7.83
CA LEU A 48 1.75 3.95 -7.17
C LEU A 48 1.17 3.02 -8.23
N ASN A 49 1.53 1.74 -8.15
CA ASN A 49 0.90 0.68 -8.95
C ASN A 49 -0.37 0.24 -8.25
N GLU A 50 -1.50 0.35 -8.95
CA GLU A 50 -2.81 0.02 -8.39
C GLU A 50 -2.90 -1.43 -7.94
N GLY A 51 -2.34 -2.35 -8.71
CA GLY A 51 -2.58 -3.79 -8.57
C GLY A 51 -3.99 -4.18 -9.04
N ASN A 52 -4.27 -5.47 -9.09
CA ASN A 52 -5.60 -5.99 -9.40
C ASN A 52 -6.40 -6.18 -8.12
N MET A 53 -7.66 -5.77 -8.12
CA MET A 53 -8.57 -5.98 -6.98
C MET A 53 -8.60 -7.46 -6.54
N GLY A 54 -8.42 -7.69 -5.25
CA GLY A 54 -8.34 -9.02 -4.65
C GLY A 54 -6.99 -9.71 -4.79
N SER A 55 -6.00 -9.07 -5.44
CA SER A 55 -4.66 -9.65 -5.62
C SER A 55 -3.68 -9.30 -4.51
N ASN A 56 -3.94 -8.25 -3.75
CA ASN A 56 -3.03 -7.68 -2.75
C ASN A 56 -1.66 -7.31 -3.34
N LYS A 57 -1.65 -6.71 -4.55
CA LYS A 57 -0.45 -6.42 -5.35
C LYS A 57 -0.25 -4.94 -5.67
N ALA A 58 -0.88 -4.03 -4.92
CA ALA A 58 -0.48 -2.63 -4.97
C ALA A 58 0.98 -2.52 -4.49
N ASP A 59 1.77 -1.70 -5.17
CA ASP A 59 3.16 -1.48 -4.84
C ASP A 59 3.61 -0.07 -5.24
N ILE A 60 4.80 0.32 -4.85
CA ILE A 60 5.38 1.62 -5.13
C ILE A 60 6.65 1.43 -5.94
N ASP A 61 6.77 2.21 -7.01
CA ASP A 61 8.01 2.36 -7.76
C ASP A 61 8.63 3.72 -7.45
N TYR A 62 9.93 3.83 -7.68
CA TYR A 62 10.67 5.08 -7.53
C TYR A 62 11.60 5.31 -8.72
N LEU A 63 11.51 6.48 -9.32
CA LEU A 63 12.46 6.96 -10.33
C LEU A 63 13.35 8.03 -9.70
N ASP A 64 14.63 7.74 -9.64
CA ASP A 64 15.67 8.69 -9.22
C ASP A 64 16.19 9.45 -10.45
N TYR A 65 15.94 10.75 -10.51
CA TYR A 65 16.38 11.60 -11.62
C TYR A 65 17.87 11.84 -11.62
N ARG A 66 18.52 11.79 -10.45
CA ARG A 66 19.97 12.03 -10.34
C ARG A 66 20.78 10.90 -10.93
N THR A 67 20.29 9.67 -10.82
CA THR A 67 20.98 8.46 -11.28
C THR A 67 20.33 7.82 -12.49
N ALA A 68 19.19 8.34 -12.94
CA ALA A 68 18.32 7.73 -13.96
C ALA A 68 17.91 6.28 -13.66
N VAL A 69 17.95 5.86 -12.39
CA VAL A 69 17.57 4.53 -11.96
C VAL A 69 16.08 4.49 -11.66
N TYR A 70 15.36 3.56 -12.30
CA TYR A 70 13.99 3.21 -12.01
C TYR A 70 13.93 1.91 -11.21
N ALA A 71 13.40 1.98 -10.00
CA ALA A 71 13.24 0.85 -9.09
C ALA A 71 11.76 0.47 -8.99
N ARG A 72 11.40 -0.77 -9.41
CA ARG A 72 10.03 -1.30 -9.35
C ARG A 72 9.81 -2.10 -8.10
N GLY A 73 8.67 -1.92 -7.46
CA GLY A 73 8.23 -2.74 -6.33
C GLY A 73 9.10 -2.56 -5.09
N ILE A 74 9.34 -1.31 -4.67
CA ILE A 74 10.28 -1.01 -3.58
C ILE A 74 9.73 -1.23 -2.18
N TYR A 75 8.39 -1.35 -2.00
CA TYR A 75 7.79 -1.34 -0.66
C TYR A 75 8.32 -2.46 0.24
N ALA A 76 8.33 -3.70 -0.26
CA ALA A 76 8.79 -4.86 0.53
C ALA A 76 10.28 -4.78 0.89
N GLU A 77 11.13 -4.29 -0.02
CA GLU A 77 12.57 -4.12 0.22
C GLU A 77 12.83 -3.07 1.30
N LYS A 78 12.14 -1.92 1.22
CA LYS A 78 12.32 -0.83 2.19
C LYS A 78 11.70 -1.15 3.56
N ASN A 79 10.77 -2.13 3.61
CA ASN A 79 10.01 -2.48 4.81
C ASN A 79 10.10 -3.98 5.17
N PRO A 80 11.31 -4.55 5.37
CA PRO A 80 11.50 -5.99 5.56
C PRO A 80 10.89 -6.53 6.87
N ASN A 81 10.61 -5.66 7.84
CA ASN A 81 10.13 -6.03 9.17
C ASN A 81 8.61 -5.81 9.36
N VAL A 82 7.89 -5.44 8.29
CA VAL A 82 6.43 -5.30 8.30
C VAL A 82 5.79 -6.28 7.32
N VAL A 83 4.47 -6.26 7.19
CA VAL A 83 3.77 -6.99 6.13
C VAL A 83 4.34 -6.54 4.78
N LYS A 84 4.81 -7.49 3.99
CA LYS A 84 5.59 -7.22 2.76
C LYS A 84 4.76 -6.61 1.64
N GLU A 85 3.47 -6.88 1.63
CA GLU A 85 2.54 -6.31 0.65
C GLU A 85 2.09 -4.91 1.13
N LEU A 86 2.14 -3.94 0.22
CA LEU A 86 1.57 -2.61 0.47
C LEU A 86 0.05 -2.70 0.68
N GLY A 87 -0.61 -3.58 -0.05
CA GLY A 87 -2.03 -3.86 0.09
C GLY A 87 -2.76 -4.07 -1.23
N ASP A 88 -4.08 -3.93 -1.20
CA ASP A 88 -4.97 -4.16 -2.34
C ASP A 88 -5.60 -2.86 -2.83
N VAL A 89 -5.42 -2.58 -4.11
CA VAL A 89 -5.89 -1.39 -4.85
C VAL A 89 -5.32 -0.07 -4.34
N GLY A 90 -4.18 0.34 -4.90
CA GLY A 90 -3.60 1.67 -4.70
C GLY A 90 -4.36 2.75 -5.48
N ASN A 91 -4.85 3.80 -4.81
CA ASN A 91 -5.69 4.83 -5.43
C ASN A 91 -5.04 6.21 -5.57
N ASP A 92 -4.22 6.60 -4.61
CA ASP A 92 -3.60 7.93 -4.61
C ASP A 92 -2.26 7.86 -3.87
N ILE A 93 -1.29 8.64 -4.31
CA ILE A 93 0.01 8.79 -3.66
C ILE A 93 0.39 10.26 -3.62
N GLN A 94 0.83 10.74 -2.46
CA GLN A 94 1.19 12.13 -2.28
C GLN A 94 2.42 12.26 -1.38
N VAL A 95 3.33 13.15 -1.75
CA VAL A 95 4.41 13.60 -0.86
C VAL A 95 3.99 14.92 -0.24
N TYR A 96 4.03 15.00 1.08
CA TYR A 96 3.74 16.21 1.81
C TYR A 96 4.54 16.29 3.11
N ASP A 97 5.28 17.38 3.30
CA ASP A 97 6.08 17.68 4.50
C ASP A 97 7.02 16.53 4.91
N GLY A 98 7.82 16.04 3.95
CA GLY A 98 8.80 14.97 4.19
C GLY A 98 8.20 13.58 4.38
N ARG A 99 6.90 13.41 4.18
CA ARG A 99 6.21 12.12 4.26
C ARG A 99 5.58 11.73 2.94
N LEU A 100 5.55 10.43 2.69
CA LEU A 100 4.88 9.78 1.56
C LEU A 100 3.63 9.09 2.07
N PHE A 101 2.49 9.43 1.47
CA PHE A 101 1.17 8.89 1.82
C PHE A 101 0.65 8.08 0.65
N ALA A 102 0.40 6.78 0.83
CA ALA A 102 -0.22 5.92 -0.15
C ALA A 102 -1.61 5.49 0.32
N VAL A 103 -2.63 5.80 -0.48
CA VAL A 103 -4.03 5.46 -0.20
C VAL A 103 -4.35 4.11 -0.81
N ILE A 104 -4.64 3.11 0.04
CA ILE A 104 -4.87 1.73 -0.35
C ILE A 104 -6.32 1.37 -0.08
N ASN A 105 -7.13 1.39 -1.13
CA ASN A 105 -8.59 1.35 -1.04
C ASN A 105 -9.14 0.07 -0.41
N CYS A 106 -8.88 -1.08 -1.02
CA CYS A 106 -9.44 -2.35 -0.56
C CYS A 106 -8.75 -2.90 0.70
N SER A 107 -7.61 -2.35 1.08
CA SER A 107 -6.99 -2.59 2.38
C SER A 107 -7.42 -1.60 3.46
N HIS A 108 -8.31 -0.66 3.13
CA HIS A 108 -8.94 0.27 4.06
C HIS A 108 -7.95 1.14 4.86
N LYS A 109 -6.84 1.53 4.24
CA LYS A 109 -5.78 2.26 4.93
C LYS A 109 -5.12 3.35 4.09
N VAL A 110 -4.54 4.32 4.77
CA VAL A 110 -3.50 5.18 4.22
C VAL A 110 -2.18 4.77 4.86
N GLU A 111 -1.25 4.28 4.05
CA GLU A 111 0.11 3.97 4.49
C GLU A 111 0.92 5.25 4.55
N VAL A 112 1.60 5.51 5.67
CA VAL A 112 2.43 6.70 5.89
C VAL A 112 3.88 6.29 6.00
N MET A 113 4.71 6.83 5.13
CA MET A 113 6.13 6.51 5.02
C MET A 113 6.97 7.79 5.06
N ASP A 114 8.24 7.64 5.35
CA ASP A 114 9.23 8.68 5.15
C ASP A 114 9.48 8.91 3.65
N ALA A 115 9.43 10.15 3.18
CA ALA A 115 9.50 10.47 1.76
C ALA A 115 10.90 10.29 1.14
N TYR A 116 11.95 10.17 1.94
CA TYR A 116 13.32 9.97 1.44
C TYR A 116 13.71 8.50 1.37
N THR A 117 13.12 7.69 2.25
CA THR A 117 13.54 6.28 2.43
C THR A 117 12.47 5.27 2.05
N ALA A 118 11.23 5.70 1.83
CA ALA A 118 10.03 4.87 1.68
C ALA A 118 9.79 3.91 2.86
N ARG A 119 10.41 4.16 4.02
CA ARG A 119 10.20 3.36 5.23
C ARG A 119 8.91 3.75 5.91
N ARG A 120 8.13 2.73 6.25
CA ARG A 120 6.88 2.90 6.97
C ARG A 120 7.09 3.58 8.32
N ILE A 121 6.28 4.60 8.58
CA ILE A 121 6.15 5.28 9.86
C ILE A 121 4.94 4.74 10.60
N THR A 122 3.77 4.75 9.94
CA THR A 122 2.48 4.32 10.52
C THR A 122 1.46 4.02 9.41
N GLN A 123 0.26 3.63 9.79
CA GLN A 123 -0.91 3.62 8.92
C GLN A 123 -2.09 4.30 9.59
N ILE A 124 -3.04 4.77 8.80
CA ILE A 124 -4.31 5.35 9.23
C ILE A 124 -5.42 4.50 8.63
N ASP A 125 -6.23 3.86 9.47
CA ASP A 125 -7.31 2.99 9.00
C ASP A 125 -8.53 3.84 8.63
N ILE A 126 -8.91 3.81 7.35
CA ILE A 126 -10.06 4.54 6.80
C ILE A 126 -10.80 3.61 5.82
N PRO A 127 -12.03 3.20 6.12
CA PRO A 127 -12.78 2.28 5.28
C PRO A 127 -12.99 2.82 3.86
N ASN A 128 -12.60 2.03 2.85
CA ASN A 128 -12.76 2.35 1.43
C ASN A 128 -12.25 3.75 1.05
N CYS A 129 -11.07 4.14 1.57
CA CYS A 129 -10.42 5.41 1.27
C CYS A 129 -10.07 5.53 -0.22
N ARG A 130 -10.13 6.76 -0.76
CA ARG A 130 -9.95 7.01 -2.21
C ARG A 130 -8.85 7.99 -2.55
N TYR A 131 -8.90 9.19 -2.01
CA TYR A 131 -7.97 10.27 -2.32
C TYR A 131 -7.59 11.03 -1.08
N ILE A 132 -6.35 11.55 -1.05
CA ILE A 132 -5.83 12.36 0.04
C ILE A 132 -5.40 13.72 -0.47
N ARG A 133 -5.72 14.78 0.29
CA ARG A 133 -5.23 16.15 0.04
C ARG A 133 -4.90 16.81 1.36
N PHE A 134 -4.03 17.82 1.31
CA PHE A 134 -3.49 18.47 2.50
C PHE A 134 -3.85 19.94 2.56
N LYS A 135 -4.08 20.43 3.79
CA LYS A 135 -4.17 21.86 4.09
C LYS A 135 -3.62 22.14 5.49
N GLY A 136 -2.50 22.86 5.55
CA GLY A 136 -1.78 23.09 6.79
C GLY A 136 -1.38 21.77 7.46
N LYS A 137 -1.68 21.61 8.75
CA LYS A 137 -1.36 20.39 9.51
C LYS A 137 -2.33 19.22 9.29
N TYR A 138 -3.33 19.36 8.44
CA TYR A 138 -4.36 18.33 8.27
C TYR A 138 -4.28 17.68 6.90
N ALA A 139 -4.48 16.37 6.90
CA ALA A 139 -4.84 15.59 5.73
C ALA A 139 -6.36 15.40 5.69
N TYR A 140 -6.91 15.44 4.47
CA TYR A 140 -8.32 15.19 4.18
C TYR A 140 -8.41 14.01 3.25
N VAL A 141 -9.06 12.94 3.70
CA VAL A 141 -9.17 11.68 2.95
C VAL A 141 -10.62 11.43 2.60
N SER A 142 -10.92 11.35 1.31
CA SER A 142 -12.26 10.94 0.85
C SER A 142 -12.40 9.42 0.93
N ALA A 143 -13.61 8.94 1.27
CA ALA A 143 -13.89 7.52 1.40
C ALA A 143 -15.35 7.21 1.11
N TYR A 144 -15.63 5.98 0.63
CA TYR A 144 -17.01 5.48 0.53
C TYR A 144 -17.59 5.08 1.88
N VAL A 145 -16.77 4.71 2.85
CA VAL A 145 -17.11 4.33 4.23
C VAL A 145 -17.82 2.99 4.38
N GLY A 146 -18.54 2.53 3.37
CA GLY A 146 -19.25 1.25 3.34
C GLY A 146 -19.19 0.59 1.96
N PRO A 147 -19.86 -0.54 1.76
CA PRO A 147 -19.89 -1.20 0.47
C PRO A 147 -20.51 -0.26 -0.58
N VAL A 148 -19.94 -0.26 -1.77
CA VAL A 148 -20.52 0.44 -2.92
C VAL A 148 -21.69 -0.38 -3.42
N ALA A 149 -22.92 0.06 -3.13
CA ALA A 149 -24.13 -0.60 -3.57
C ALA A 149 -25.05 0.38 -4.30
N MET A 150 -25.76 -0.08 -5.31
CA MET A 150 -26.82 0.68 -5.98
C MET A 150 -28.12 0.60 -5.16
N ASP A 151 -28.05 0.96 -3.88
CA ASP A 151 -29.15 0.99 -2.94
C ASP A 151 -29.41 2.46 -2.54
N PRO A 152 -30.64 2.97 -2.65
CA PRO A 152 -30.98 4.32 -2.24
C PRO A 152 -30.73 4.60 -0.75
N ASN A 153 -30.62 3.55 0.08
CA ASN A 153 -30.27 3.65 1.50
C ASN A 153 -28.79 3.40 1.77
N ALA A 154 -27.96 3.22 0.71
CA ALA A 154 -26.52 3.03 0.87
C ALA A 154 -25.88 4.22 1.60
N GLN A 155 -24.90 3.92 2.44
CA GLN A 155 -24.17 4.94 3.18
C GLN A 155 -23.50 5.93 2.21
N LYS A 156 -23.67 7.22 2.48
CA LYS A 156 -23.01 8.28 1.73
C LYS A 156 -21.51 8.26 2.03
N GLY A 157 -20.71 8.67 1.05
CA GLY A 157 -19.28 8.88 1.24
C GLY A 157 -19.00 9.95 2.31
N ALA A 158 -17.79 9.93 2.85
CA ALA A 158 -17.33 10.86 3.88
C ALA A 158 -15.95 11.44 3.52
N VAL A 159 -15.59 12.51 4.21
CA VAL A 159 -14.24 13.06 4.21
C VAL A 159 -13.70 13.00 5.65
N PHE A 160 -12.64 12.25 5.84
CA PHE A 160 -11.94 12.16 7.11
C PHE A 160 -10.89 13.27 7.18
N LYS A 161 -10.88 13.98 8.32
CA LYS A 161 -9.85 14.95 8.64
C LYS A 161 -8.94 14.35 9.71
N VAL A 162 -7.68 14.17 9.38
CA VAL A 162 -6.68 13.60 10.28
C VAL A 162 -5.50 14.55 10.45
N ASP A 163 -4.84 14.51 11.60
CA ASP A 163 -3.58 15.22 11.77
C ASP A 163 -2.48 14.46 11.00
N ARG A 164 -1.72 15.15 10.16
CA ARG A 164 -0.66 14.55 9.34
C ARG A 164 0.57 14.09 10.12
N HIS A 165 0.68 14.50 11.38
CA HIS A 165 1.81 14.16 12.26
C HIS A 165 1.57 12.92 13.12
N LEU A 166 0.48 12.16 12.85
CA LEU A 166 0.23 10.86 13.47
C LEU A 166 1.29 9.85 13.08
#